data_44a5fb56957c0ce7c4d48a0e329843f8
#
_entry.id   44a5fb56957c0ce7c4d48a0e329843f8
#
_cell.length_a   1.000
_cell.length_b   1.000
_cell.length_c   1.000
_cell.angle_alpha   90.00
_cell.angle_beta   90.00
_cell.angle_gamma   90.00
#
_symmetry.space_group_name_H-M   'P 1'
#
loop_
_entity.id
_entity.type
_entity.pdbx_description
1 polymer ?
#
loop_
_entity_poly.entity_id
_entity_poly.type
_entity_poly.pdbx_seq_one_letter_code
_entity_poly.pdbx_strand_id
1 'polypeptide(L)'
;YPIYTRRVGKSVIQNMLSSATKYAWMTSPYLIIDNDLCTDFENAALRGVDVRIMVPHVPDKKLVFAMTRSFYPRLMAAGVKIYEYEPGFLHAKSYLVDDVYAMIGTINLDYRSLVHHFENGVWMYRCDALTSLKEDMLQTLTKCIEVTPKMLKSNLLQRFICAVVRIFAPML
;
A
#
# COMPACT_ATOMS: atom_id res chain seq x y z
N TYR A 1 -3.96 5.99 22.90
CA TYR A 1 -3.97 7.15 21.99
C TYR A 1 -2.54 7.62 21.81
N PRO A 2 -2.07 7.86 20.59
CA PRO A 2 -0.73 8.38 20.39
C PRO A 2 -0.63 9.76 21.06
N ILE A 3 0.43 9.93 21.83
CA ILE A 3 0.77 11.17 22.52
C ILE A 3 1.02 12.32 21.52
N TYR A 4 1.20 11.95 20.24
CA TYR A 4 1.51 12.90 19.16
C TYR A 4 0.27 13.22 18.33
N THR A 5 -0.02 14.50 18.15
CA THR A 5 -1.11 15.00 17.32
C THR A 5 -0.84 14.87 15.82
N ARG A 6 0.41 14.58 15.43
CA ARG A 6 0.81 14.44 14.03
C ARG A 6 0.99 12.97 13.67
N ARG A 7 0.37 12.53 12.59
CA ARG A 7 0.50 11.19 12.00
C ARG A 7 1.74 11.14 11.10
N VAL A 8 2.93 11.06 11.71
CA VAL A 8 4.20 11.19 11.00
C VAL A 8 4.33 10.17 9.88
N GLY A 9 4.05 8.88 10.14
CA GLY A 9 4.13 7.82 9.13
C GLY A 9 3.25 8.09 7.91
N LYS A 10 1.99 8.51 8.12
CA LYS A 10 1.09 8.90 7.04
C LYS A 10 1.66 10.07 6.26
N SER A 11 2.11 11.12 6.96
CA SER A 11 2.66 12.32 6.31
C SER A 11 3.90 12.03 5.47
N VAL A 12 4.76 11.11 5.93
CA VAL A 12 5.93 10.67 5.14
C VAL A 12 5.48 10.00 3.85
N ILE A 13 4.52 9.06 3.90
CA ILE A 13 4.01 8.37 2.70
C ILE A 13 3.35 9.37 1.74
N GLN A 14 2.55 10.31 2.26
CA GLN A 14 1.93 11.38 1.45
C GLN A 14 2.99 12.23 0.75
N ASN A 15 4.05 12.64 1.46
CA ASN A 15 5.16 13.39 0.86
C ASN A 15 5.89 12.58 -0.20
N MET A 16 6.10 11.27 0.02
CA MET A 16 6.69 10.37 -0.98
C MET A 16 5.86 10.33 -2.26
N LEU A 17 4.54 10.15 -2.14
CA LEU A 17 3.62 10.11 -3.28
C LEU A 17 3.54 11.46 -4.01
N SER A 18 3.50 12.58 -3.27
CA SER A 18 3.40 13.92 -3.86
C SER A 18 4.68 14.32 -4.60
N SER A 19 5.84 13.90 -4.11
CA SER A 19 7.16 14.19 -4.72
C SER A 19 7.54 13.24 -5.84
N ALA A 20 6.85 12.11 -6.00
CA ALA A 20 7.12 11.13 -7.03
C ALA A 20 6.92 11.71 -8.44
N THR A 21 7.89 11.45 -9.33
CA THR A 21 7.90 11.91 -10.72
C THR A 21 8.00 10.79 -11.74
N LYS A 22 8.63 9.67 -11.38
CA LYS A 22 8.83 8.51 -12.27
C LYS A 22 8.06 7.30 -11.75
N TYR A 23 8.32 6.91 -10.51
CA TYR A 23 7.68 5.75 -9.91
C TYR A 23 7.58 5.85 -8.38
N ALA A 24 6.57 5.18 -7.84
CA ALA A 24 6.39 4.95 -6.40
C ALA A 24 5.98 3.49 -6.17
N TRP A 25 6.90 2.67 -5.63
CA TRP A 25 6.67 1.25 -5.38
C TRP A 25 6.59 0.97 -3.88
N MET A 26 5.61 0.18 -3.50
CA MET A 26 5.34 -0.07 -2.09
C MET A 26 5.00 -1.53 -1.83
N THR A 27 5.51 -2.08 -0.73
CA THR A 27 5.08 -3.37 -0.19
C THR A 27 4.36 -3.16 1.13
N SER A 28 3.25 -3.84 1.34
CA SER A 28 2.53 -3.84 2.62
C SER A 28 1.68 -5.10 2.75
N PRO A 29 1.58 -5.71 3.95
CA PRO A 29 0.70 -6.86 4.16
C PRO A 29 -0.79 -6.51 4.03
N TYR A 30 -1.15 -5.24 4.22
CA TYR A 30 -2.51 -4.74 4.20
C TYR A 30 -2.62 -3.46 3.37
N LEU A 31 -3.80 -3.24 2.80
CA LEU A 31 -4.14 -2.02 2.07
C LEU A 31 -5.55 -1.57 2.50
N ILE A 32 -5.61 -0.91 3.67
CA ILE A 32 -6.84 -0.45 4.31
C ILE A 32 -6.62 1.01 4.75
N ILE A 33 -6.61 1.90 3.79
CA ILE A 33 -6.20 3.30 3.93
C ILE A 33 -7.40 4.25 3.96
N ASP A 34 -7.17 5.46 4.46
CA ASP A 34 -8.19 6.50 4.45
C ASP A 34 -8.35 7.17 3.08
N ASN A 35 -9.35 8.04 2.96
CA ASN A 35 -9.64 8.70 1.70
C ASN A 35 -8.52 9.64 1.23
N ASP A 36 -7.83 10.31 2.15
CA ASP A 36 -6.75 11.23 1.80
C ASP A 36 -5.62 10.46 1.11
N LEU A 37 -5.19 9.35 1.73
CA LEU A 37 -4.12 8.54 1.17
C LEU A 37 -4.55 7.81 -0.13
N CYS A 38 -5.82 7.39 -0.24
CA CYS A 38 -6.35 6.92 -1.53
C CYS A 38 -6.19 7.99 -2.61
N THR A 39 -6.57 9.23 -2.30
CA THR A 39 -6.48 10.36 -3.23
C THR A 39 -5.04 10.68 -3.60
N ASP A 40 -4.09 10.57 -2.66
CA ASP A 40 -2.67 10.77 -2.93
C ASP A 40 -2.12 9.72 -3.91
N PHE A 41 -2.51 8.45 -3.75
CA PHE A 41 -2.18 7.38 -4.71
C PHE A 41 -2.79 7.64 -6.10
N GLU A 42 -4.06 8.02 -6.14
CA GLU A 42 -4.78 8.36 -7.37
C GLU A 42 -4.09 9.52 -8.09
N ASN A 43 -3.80 10.60 -7.37
CA ASN A 43 -3.14 11.77 -7.93
C ASN A 43 -1.74 11.46 -8.46
N ALA A 44 -0.96 10.63 -7.77
CA ALA A 44 0.34 10.20 -8.26
C ALA A 44 0.21 9.45 -9.58
N ALA A 45 -0.69 8.45 -9.67
CA ALA A 45 -0.91 7.68 -10.88
C ALA A 45 -1.45 8.55 -12.04
N LEU A 46 -2.40 9.46 -11.77
CA LEU A 46 -2.96 10.38 -12.76
C LEU A 46 -1.92 11.38 -13.30
N ARG A 47 -0.89 11.71 -12.53
CA ARG A 47 0.27 12.49 -13.00
C ARG A 47 1.22 11.68 -13.89
N GLY A 48 0.97 10.38 -14.12
CA GLY A 48 1.82 9.51 -14.93
C GLY A 48 2.93 8.79 -14.16
N VAL A 49 2.91 8.85 -12.83
CA VAL A 49 3.84 8.09 -11.97
C VAL A 49 3.49 6.60 -12.05
N ASP A 50 4.48 5.72 -12.25
CA ASP A 50 4.30 4.26 -12.18
C ASP A 50 4.12 3.82 -10.72
N VAL A 51 2.88 3.86 -10.24
CA VAL A 51 2.54 3.48 -8.87
C VAL A 51 2.26 1.99 -8.80
N ARG A 52 3.05 1.27 -7.98
CA ARG A 52 2.90 -0.18 -7.75
C ARG A 52 2.74 -0.49 -6.27
N ILE A 53 1.74 -1.30 -5.94
CA ILE A 53 1.51 -1.79 -4.58
C ILE A 53 1.58 -3.32 -4.62
N MET A 54 2.49 -3.89 -3.85
CA MET A 54 2.63 -5.34 -3.68
C MET A 54 2.07 -5.76 -2.33
N VAL A 55 1.14 -6.70 -2.33
CA VAL A 55 0.47 -7.26 -1.14
C VAL A 55 0.52 -8.78 -1.17
N PRO A 56 0.27 -9.49 -0.07
CA PRO A 56 0.23 -10.96 -0.10
C PRO A 56 -0.99 -11.47 -0.88
N HIS A 57 -0.81 -12.56 -1.64
CA HIS A 57 -1.91 -13.34 -2.23
C HIS A 57 -2.53 -14.29 -1.20
N VAL A 58 -1.70 -14.87 -0.34
CA VAL A 58 -2.14 -15.76 0.74
C VAL A 58 -2.37 -14.95 2.01
N PRO A 59 -3.63 -14.78 2.46
CA PRO A 59 -3.93 -13.96 3.62
C PRO A 59 -3.67 -14.68 4.95
N ASP A 60 -3.30 -13.91 5.97
CA ASP A 60 -3.36 -14.33 7.38
C ASP A 60 -4.80 -14.32 7.92
N LYS A 61 -5.59 -13.34 7.49
CA LYS A 61 -6.99 -13.13 7.90
C LYS A 61 -7.88 -12.86 6.70
N LYS A 62 -8.82 -13.76 6.42
CA LYS A 62 -9.71 -13.68 5.24
C LYS A 62 -10.52 -12.38 5.17
N LEU A 63 -11.01 -11.87 6.31
CA LEU A 63 -11.80 -10.63 6.36
C LEU A 63 -10.94 -9.41 5.99
N VAL A 64 -9.74 -9.31 6.56
CA VAL A 64 -8.79 -8.22 6.28
C VAL A 64 -8.35 -8.23 4.82
N PHE A 65 -8.17 -9.42 4.24
CA PHE A 65 -7.87 -9.57 2.82
C PHE A 65 -9.03 -9.12 1.91
N ALA A 66 -10.26 -9.49 2.27
CA ALA A 66 -11.45 -9.01 1.54
C ALA A 66 -11.56 -7.47 1.60
N MET A 67 -11.24 -6.87 2.75
CA MET A 67 -11.16 -5.41 2.89
C MET A 67 -10.05 -4.82 2.01
N THR A 68 -8.84 -5.35 2.07
CA THR A 68 -7.72 -4.95 1.21
C THR A 68 -8.15 -4.95 -0.26
N ARG A 69 -8.73 -6.05 -0.74
CA ARG A 69 -9.22 -6.17 -2.12
C ARG A 69 -10.33 -5.17 -2.46
N SER A 70 -11.09 -4.69 -1.48
CA SER A 70 -12.16 -3.71 -1.72
C SER A 70 -11.63 -2.32 -2.14
N PHE A 71 -10.35 -2.00 -1.89
CA PHE A 71 -9.70 -0.77 -2.34
C PHE A 71 -9.18 -0.84 -3.77
N TYR A 72 -8.93 -2.04 -4.30
CA TYR A 72 -8.32 -2.23 -5.61
C TYR A 72 -9.08 -1.55 -6.75
N PRO A 73 -10.43 -1.71 -6.88
CA PRO A 73 -11.14 -1.12 -8.01
C PRO A 73 -10.97 0.39 -8.12
N ARG A 74 -10.96 1.07 -6.97
CA ARG A 74 -10.79 2.53 -6.90
C ARG A 74 -9.38 2.94 -7.37
N LEU A 75 -8.36 2.34 -6.80
CA LEU A 75 -6.97 2.67 -7.09
C LEU A 75 -6.59 2.29 -8.53
N MET A 76 -7.02 1.12 -8.99
CA MET A 76 -6.76 0.65 -10.36
C MET A 76 -7.45 1.53 -11.40
N ALA A 77 -8.63 2.09 -11.11
CA ALA A 77 -9.32 3.02 -12.00
C ALA A 77 -8.52 4.29 -12.26
N ALA A 78 -7.67 4.71 -11.32
CA ALA A 78 -6.75 5.84 -11.47
C ALA A 78 -5.39 5.45 -12.12
N GLY A 79 -5.14 4.16 -12.37
CA GLY A 79 -3.89 3.68 -12.98
C GLY A 79 -2.88 3.09 -12.00
N VAL A 80 -3.21 2.96 -10.71
CA VAL A 80 -2.36 2.25 -9.74
C VAL A 80 -2.33 0.77 -10.09
N LYS A 81 -1.14 0.18 -10.19
CA LYS A 81 -0.94 -1.25 -10.43
C LYS A 81 -0.83 -2.00 -9.10
N ILE A 82 -1.61 -3.05 -8.96
CA ILE A 82 -1.62 -3.88 -7.74
C ILE A 82 -1.14 -5.27 -8.08
N TYR A 83 -0.25 -5.78 -7.23
CA TYR A 83 0.40 -7.07 -7.39
C TYR A 83 0.20 -7.91 -6.14
N GLU A 84 -0.22 -9.17 -6.30
CA GLU A 84 -0.38 -10.12 -5.21
C GLU A 84 0.76 -11.15 -5.22
N TYR A 85 1.56 -11.18 -4.15
CA TYR A 85 2.71 -12.08 -3.98
C TYR A 85 2.24 -13.50 -3.67
N GLU A 86 2.58 -14.47 -4.53
CA GLU A 86 2.07 -15.85 -4.45
C GLU A 86 2.76 -16.74 -3.44
N PRO A 87 4.12 -16.69 -3.24
CA PRO A 87 4.80 -17.72 -2.46
C PRO A 87 4.44 -17.80 -0.98
N GLY A 88 3.72 -16.81 -0.43
CA GLY A 88 3.33 -16.80 0.97
C GLY A 88 2.84 -15.44 1.46
N PHE A 89 2.90 -15.22 2.78
CA PHE A 89 2.46 -13.97 3.39
C PHE A 89 3.56 -12.91 3.33
N LEU A 90 3.51 -12.02 2.33
CA LEU A 90 4.43 -10.89 2.20
C LEU A 90 4.20 -9.91 3.36
N HIS A 91 5.16 -9.84 4.29
CA HIS A 91 5.05 -8.98 5.48
C HIS A 91 6.02 -7.79 5.48
N ALA A 92 6.69 -7.53 4.36
CA ALA A 92 7.55 -6.36 4.18
C ALA A 92 6.72 -5.06 4.17
N LYS A 93 7.29 -3.99 4.71
CA LYS A 93 6.79 -2.62 4.62
C LYS A 93 7.94 -1.77 4.12
N SER A 94 8.02 -1.70 2.81
CA SER A 94 9.09 -1.01 2.09
C SER A 94 8.46 -0.07 1.08
N TYR A 95 8.96 1.14 1.04
CA TYR A 95 8.48 2.23 0.19
C TYR A 95 9.67 2.81 -0.55
N LEU A 96 9.60 2.88 -1.87
CA LEU A 96 10.68 3.38 -2.71
C LEU A 96 10.13 4.33 -3.78
N VAL A 97 10.74 5.50 -3.91
CA VAL A 97 10.34 6.53 -4.87
C VAL A 97 11.55 7.03 -5.64
N ASP A 98 11.50 6.93 -6.97
CA ASP A 98 12.39 7.58 -7.95
C ASP A 98 13.89 7.31 -7.76
N ASP A 99 14.32 6.25 -7.04
CA ASP A 99 15.70 6.02 -6.58
C ASP A 99 16.24 7.17 -5.68
N VAL A 100 15.34 7.97 -5.11
CA VAL A 100 15.69 9.15 -4.31
C VAL A 100 15.32 8.98 -2.84
N TYR A 101 14.13 8.45 -2.58
CA TYR A 101 13.60 8.26 -1.23
C TYR A 101 13.22 6.81 -1.00
N ALA A 102 13.52 6.32 0.19
CA ALA A 102 12.94 5.07 0.66
C ALA A 102 12.59 5.14 2.15
N MET A 103 11.63 4.31 2.54
CA MET A 103 11.30 4.04 3.94
C MET A 103 11.12 2.54 4.12
N ILE A 104 11.76 1.96 5.14
CA ILE A 104 11.58 0.57 5.54
C ILE A 104 11.31 0.54 7.03
N GLY A 105 10.35 -0.27 7.45
CA GLY A 105 10.06 -0.37 8.89
C GLY A 105 8.84 -1.21 9.21
N THR A 106 8.10 -0.77 10.22
CA THR A 106 6.93 -1.48 10.73
C THR A 106 5.60 -0.92 10.20
N ILE A 107 5.61 0.25 9.53
CA ILE A 107 4.42 0.99 9.12
C ILE A 107 3.71 0.29 7.97
N ASN A 108 2.53 -0.27 8.20
CA ASN A 108 1.66 -0.82 7.16
C ASN A 108 0.83 0.30 6.48
N LEU A 109 0.28 -0.03 5.30
CA LEU A 109 -0.79 0.75 4.67
C LEU A 109 -2.16 0.38 5.28
N ASP A 110 -2.31 0.58 6.59
CA ASP A 110 -3.56 0.37 7.30
C ASP A 110 -3.79 1.41 8.41
N TYR A 111 -5.05 1.53 8.87
CA TYR A 111 -5.44 2.49 9.91
C TYR A 111 -4.69 2.30 11.23
N ARG A 112 -4.41 1.06 11.62
CA ARG A 112 -3.71 0.79 12.89
C ARG A 112 -2.32 1.38 12.87
N SER A 113 -1.55 1.10 11.83
CA SER A 113 -0.19 1.62 11.68
C SER A 113 -0.17 3.13 11.47
N LEU A 114 -1.08 3.66 10.66
CA LEU A 114 -1.05 5.07 10.27
C LEU A 114 -1.64 6.03 11.32
N VAL A 115 -2.47 5.51 12.26
CA VAL A 115 -3.25 6.34 13.18
C VAL A 115 -3.09 5.95 14.64
N HIS A 116 -3.03 4.65 14.96
CA HIS A 116 -3.20 4.16 16.33
C HIS A 116 -1.92 3.62 16.96
N HIS A 117 -1.04 3.01 16.18
CA HIS A 117 0.15 2.35 16.70
C HIS A 117 1.36 3.29 16.76
N PHE A 118 2.29 2.94 17.64
CA PHE A 118 3.66 3.42 17.58
C PHE A 118 4.40 2.54 16.58
N GLU A 119 4.94 3.16 15.56
CA GLU A 119 5.65 2.48 14.48
C GLU A 119 7.08 2.99 14.40
N ASN A 120 7.96 2.19 13.83
CA ASN A 120 9.34 2.55 13.58
C ASN A 120 9.65 2.44 12.10
N GLY A 121 10.37 3.40 11.55
CA GLY A 121 10.79 3.41 10.15
C GLY A 121 12.11 4.11 9.97
N VAL A 122 12.95 3.54 9.11
CA VAL A 122 14.19 4.16 8.64
C VAL A 122 13.87 4.91 7.36
N TRP A 123 14.07 6.22 7.40
CA TRP A 123 14.01 7.08 6.21
C TRP A 123 15.37 7.14 5.56
N MET A 124 15.42 6.91 4.26
CA MET A 124 16.63 6.92 3.45
C MET A 124 16.49 7.91 2.30
N TYR A 125 17.57 8.63 2.06
CA TYR A 125 17.65 9.64 1.00
C TYR A 125 18.97 9.51 0.25
N ARG A 126 18.90 9.26 -1.07
CA ARG A 126 20.06 9.21 -2.01
C ARG A 126 21.25 8.40 -1.47
N CYS A 127 21.01 7.19 -1.02
CA CYS A 127 22.04 6.29 -0.51
C CYS A 127 22.07 4.97 -1.29
N ASP A 128 23.17 4.24 -1.20
CA ASP A 128 23.41 3.01 -1.96
C ASP A 128 22.40 1.90 -1.64
N ALA A 129 21.86 1.90 -0.42
CA ALA A 129 20.84 0.94 -0.01
C ALA A 129 19.55 1.00 -0.86
N LEU A 130 19.26 2.13 -1.54
CA LEU A 130 18.09 2.25 -2.42
C LEU A 130 18.21 1.32 -3.63
N THR A 131 19.43 1.12 -4.16
CA THR A 131 19.68 0.20 -5.27
C THR A 131 19.34 -1.24 -4.88
N SER A 132 19.88 -1.71 -3.76
CA SER A 132 19.60 -3.06 -3.26
C SER A 132 18.11 -3.25 -2.92
N LEU A 133 17.45 -2.23 -2.36
CA LEU A 133 16.02 -2.28 -2.10
C LEU A 133 15.22 -2.39 -3.41
N LYS A 134 15.60 -1.64 -4.44
CA LYS A 134 14.96 -1.71 -5.75
C LYS A 134 15.08 -3.10 -6.37
N GLU A 135 16.26 -3.68 -6.31
CA GLU A 135 16.54 -5.04 -6.81
C GLU A 135 15.68 -6.08 -6.08
N ASP A 136 15.59 -5.99 -4.74
CA ASP A 136 14.73 -6.87 -3.93
C ASP A 136 13.25 -6.71 -4.31
N MET A 137 12.77 -5.46 -4.47
CA MET A 137 11.38 -5.21 -4.89
C MET A 137 11.11 -5.73 -6.32
N LEU A 138 12.06 -5.61 -7.24
CA LEU A 138 11.93 -6.18 -8.59
C LEU A 138 11.91 -7.71 -8.55
N GLN A 139 12.76 -8.36 -7.76
CA GLN A 139 12.74 -9.81 -7.56
C GLN A 139 11.42 -10.26 -6.91
N THR A 140 10.91 -9.51 -5.94
CA THR A 140 9.61 -9.77 -5.32
C THR A 140 8.50 -9.70 -6.36
N LEU A 141 8.54 -8.68 -7.22
CA LEU A 141 7.56 -8.47 -8.28
C LEU A 141 7.50 -9.64 -9.28
N THR A 142 8.64 -10.30 -9.58
CA THR A 142 8.64 -11.51 -10.44
C THR A 142 7.87 -12.68 -9.88
N LYS A 143 7.57 -12.67 -8.58
CA LYS A 143 6.81 -13.69 -7.86
C LYS A 143 5.38 -13.25 -7.55
N CYS A 144 4.94 -12.17 -8.17
CA CYS A 144 3.60 -11.63 -7.99
C CYS A 144 2.75 -11.84 -9.24
N ILE A 145 1.45 -11.96 -9.04
CA ILE A 145 0.45 -11.82 -10.10
C ILE A 145 -0.07 -10.39 -10.13
N GLU A 146 -0.12 -9.80 -11.31
CA GLU A 146 -0.77 -8.51 -11.51
C GLU A 146 -2.28 -8.67 -11.40
N VAL A 147 -2.91 -7.91 -10.50
CA VAL A 147 -4.35 -7.95 -10.31
C VAL A 147 -5.04 -7.28 -11.49
N THR A 148 -5.95 -8.00 -12.12
CA THR A 148 -6.76 -7.48 -13.23
C THR A 148 -8.22 -7.26 -12.79
N PRO A 149 -8.97 -6.35 -13.46
CA PRO A 149 -10.39 -6.15 -13.15
C PRO A 149 -11.25 -7.43 -13.24
N LYS A 150 -10.82 -8.41 -14.05
CA LYS A 150 -11.51 -9.71 -14.17
C LYS A 150 -11.42 -10.53 -12.89
N MET A 151 -10.32 -10.41 -12.15
CA MET A 151 -10.10 -11.11 -10.88
C MET A 151 -10.93 -10.54 -9.73
N LEU A 152 -11.44 -9.32 -9.87
CA LEU A 152 -12.19 -8.59 -8.84
C LEU A 152 -13.70 -8.73 -8.98
N LYS A 153 -14.17 -9.66 -9.83
CA LYS A 153 -15.61 -9.92 -9.96
C LYS A 153 -16.18 -10.40 -8.63
N SER A 154 -16.95 -9.55 -7.97
CA SER A 154 -17.66 -9.84 -6.73
C SER A 154 -19.17 -9.73 -6.98
N ASN A 155 -19.96 -10.58 -6.32
CA ASN A 155 -21.40 -10.46 -6.35
C ASN A 155 -21.86 -9.24 -5.51
N LEU A 156 -23.12 -8.82 -5.69
CA LEU A 156 -23.69 -7.66 -4.98
C LEU A 156 -23.64 -7.81 -3.46
N LEU A 157 -23.84 -9.03 -2.96
CA LEU A 157 -23.77 -9.32 -1.52
C LEU A 157 -22.37 -9.10 -0.96
N GLN A 158 -21.35 -9.60 -1.65
CA GLN A 158 -19.95 -9.37 -1.24
C GLN A 158 -19.58 -7.89 -1.25
N ARG A 159 -20.04 -7.14 -2.26
CA ARG A 159 -19.84 -5.68 -2.34
C ARG A 159 -20.50 -4.96 -1.17
N PHE A 160 -21.73 -5.36 -0.82
CA PHE A 160 -22.43 -4.81 0.33
C PHE A 160 -21.73 -5.12 1.65
N ILE A 161 -21.31 -6.38 1.86
CA ILE A 161 -20.52 -6.77 3.05
C ILE A 161 -19.23 -5.94 3.16
N CYS A 162 -18.48 -5.81 2.07
CA CYS A 162 -17.26 -5.01 2.06
C CYS A 162 -17.54 -3.52 2.37
N ALA A 163 -18.66 -2.96 1.88
CA ALA A 163 -19.05 -1.59 2.18
C ALA A 163 -19.36 -1.38 3.66
N VAL A 164 -20.10 -2.32 4.26
CA VAL A 164 -20.41 -2.30 5.70
C VAL A 164 -19.14 -2.45 6.54
N VAL A 165 -18.27 -3.41 6.19
CA VAL A 165 -17.03 -3.66 6.94
C VAL A 165 -16.06 -2.46 6.82
N ARG A 166 -16.07 -1.72 5.71
CA ARG A 166 -15.31 -0.47 5.55
C ARG A 166 -15.66 0.61 6.58
N ILE A 167 -16.90 0.66 7.08
CA ILE A 167 -17.29 1.60 8.14
C ILE A 167 -16.47 1.33 9.40
N PHE A 168 -16.09 0.07 9.62
CA PHE A 168 -15.30 -0.36 10.78
C PHE A 168 -13.79 -0.38 10.52
N ALA A 169 -13.35 -0.01 9.32
CA ALA A 169 -11.92 0.04 8.97
C ALA A 169 -11.05 0.83 9.97
N PRO A 170 -11.52 1.96 10.56
CA PRO A 170 -10.76 2.68 11.58
C PRO A 170 -10.58 1.93 12.90
N MET A 171 -11.32 0.84 13.12
CA MET A 171 -11.29 0.03 14.35
C MET A 171 -10.48 -1.28 14.17
N LEU A 172 -10.07 -1.57 12.96
CA LEU A 172 -9.27 -2.72 12.56
C LEU A 172 -7.82 -2.32 12.35
#